data_ac4af39f672dc01c327f64fe913f7202
#
_entry.id   ac4af39f672dc01c327f64fe913f7202
#
_cell.length_a   1.000
_cell.length_b   1.000
_cell.length_c   1.000
_cell.angle_alpha   90.00
_cell.angle_beta   90.00
_cell.angle_gamma   90.00
#
_symmetry.space_group_name_H-M   'P 1'
#
loop_
_entity.id
_entity.type
_entity.pdbx_description
1 polymer ?
#
loop_
_entity_poly.entity_id
_entity_poly.type
_entity_poly.pdbx_seq_one_letter_code
_entity_poly.pdbx_strand_id
1 'polypeptide(L)'
;IADNYHLYDGFVILHGTDTMAYTASALSFMLENLTKPVILTGSQLPIGLPRTDGKENLITSIEIASTYNEMGHAVVPEVCIYFSGRLLRGNRSTKQNADGFDAFDTFNYPHLCDAGVTFTYHYHHIHKPDFTKQMIPHTALDPNVVVFSLFPGIQENMVKHLSLIHISEPTR
;
A
#
# COMPACT_ATOMS: atom_id res chain seq x y z
N ILE A 1 4.70 12.63 5.18
CA ILE A 1 4.32 11.80 6.34
C ILE A 1 5.31 12.05 7.48
N ALA A 2 6.58 11.78 7.30
CA ALA A 2 7.59 11.82 8.37
C ALA A 2 7.58 13.15 9.13
N ASP A 3 7.67 14.28 8.44
CA ASP A 3 7.73 15.62 9.04
C ASP A 3 6.49 15.97 9.89
N ASN A 4 5.35 15.38 9.54
CA ASN A 4 4.06 15.63 10.16
C ASN A 4 3.57 14.47 11.05
N TYR A 5 4.38 13.43 11.22
CA TYR A 5 3.96 12.21 11.92
C TYR A 5 3.52 12.45 13.37
N HIS A 6 4.16 13.40 14.05
CA HIS A 6 3.85 13.77 15.42
C HIS A 6 2.60 14.65 15.57
N LEU A 7 2.14 15.28 14.46
CA LEU A 7 1.01 16.23 14.47
C LEU A 7 -0.35 15.57 14.21
N TYR A 8 -0.35 14.43 13.50
CA TYR A 8 -1.58 13.79 13.03
C TYR A 8 -1.64 12.33 13.47
N ASP A 9 -2.85 11.84 13.63
CA ASP A 9 -3.12 10.48 14.11
C ASP A 9 -3.17 9.44 12.99
N GLY A 10 -3.32 9.86 11.74
CA GLY A 10 -3.33 9.02 10.55
C GLY A 10 -3.19 9.86 9.28
N PHE A 11 -2.98 9.19 8.17
CA PHE A 11 -2.75 9.83 6.87
C PHE A 11 -3.60 9.17 5.80
N VAL A 12 -4.33 9.97 5.05
CA VAL A 12 -5.03 9.53 3.84
C VAL A 12 -4.40 10.24 2.65
N ILE A 13 -3.99 9.47 1.65
CA ILE A 13 -3.29 9.95 0.46
C ILE A 13 -4.16 9.70 -0.76
N LEU A 14 -4.61 10.79 -1.40
CA LEU A 14 -5.27 10.71 -2.70
C LEU A 14 -4.24 10.49 -3.80
N HIS A 15 -4.40 9.42 -4.56
CA HIS A 15 -3.42 8.96 -5.53
C HIS A 15 -4.08 8.48 -6.83
N GLY A 16 -3.42 8.65 -7.95
CA GLY A 16 -3.83 8.05 -9.22
C GLY A 16 -3.74 6.53 -9.17
N THR A 17 -4.69 5.82 -9.81
CA THR A 17 -4.82 4.37 -9.66
C THR A 17 -3.69 3.57 -10.33
N ASP A 18 -3.03 4.10 -11.36
CA ASP A 18 -2.05 3.33 -12.17
C ASP A 18 -0.80 2.92 -11.38
N THR A 19 -0.31 3.80 -10.51
CA THR A 19 0.92 3.57 -9.74
C THR A 19 0.68 3.46 -8.24
N MET A 20 -0.57 3.49 -7.77
CA MET A 20 -0.92 3.45 -6.36
C MET A 20 -0.34 2.22 -5.64
N ALA A 21 -0.42 1.04 -6.25
CA ALA A 21 0.12 -0.19 -5.66
C ALA A 21 1.65 -0.13 -5.49
N TYR A 22 2.36 0.48 -6.44
CA TYR A 22 3.81 0.68 -6.33
C TYR A 22 4.14 1.67 -5.22
N THR A 23 3.43 2.79 -5.13
CA THR A 23 3.62 3.78 -4.06
C THR A 23 3.30 3.18 -2.68
N ALA A 24 2.21 2.44 -2.56
CA ALA A 24 1.84 1.77 -1.31
C ALA A 24 2.88 0.72 -0.89
N SER A 25 3.39 -0.05 -1.86
CA SER A 25 4.46 -1.02 -1.61
C SER A 25 5.74 -0.31 -1.14
N ALA A 26 6.19 0.72 -1.84
CA ALA A 26 7.38 1.48 -1.45
C ALA A 26 7.24 2.08 -0.04
N LEU A 27 6.13 2.75 0.26
CA LEU A 27 5.88 3.33 1.58
C LEU A 27 5.85 2.28 2.69
N SER A 28 5.36 1.07 2.40
CA SER A 28 5.36 -0.03 3.37
C SER A 28 6.76 -0.44 3.83
N PHE A 29 7.78 -0.27 2.98
CA PHE A 29 9.18 -0.52 3.32
C PHE A 29 9.91 0.72 3.82
N MET A 30 9.48 1.91 3.40
CA MET A 30 10.11 3.18 3.80
C MET A 30 9.75 3.62 5.21
N LEU A 31 8.61 3.20 5.75
CA LEU A 31 8.11 3.62 7.06
C LEU A 31 8.28 2.50 8.08
N GLU A 32 9.50 2.37 8.62
CA GLU A 32 9.80 1.37 9.65
C GLU A 32 9.14 1.73 10.98
N ASN A 33 8.62 0.74 11.71
CA ASN A 33 7.90 0.89 12.99
C ASN A 33 6.68 1.83 12.91
N LEU A 34 5.94 1.75 11.81
CA LEU A 34 4.72 2.52 11.62
C LEU A 34 3.66 2.10 12.65
N THR A 35 3.15 3.05 13.43
CA THR A 35 2.11 2.83 14.45
C THR A 35 0.80 3.56 14.14
N LYS A 36 0.76 4.29 13.04
CA LYS A 36 -0.40 5.06 12.57
C LYS A 36 -0.84 4.59 11.18
N PRO A 37 -2.12 4.69 10.82
CA PRO A 37 -2.60 4.31 9.50
C PRO A 37 -2.06 5.26 8.43
N VAL A 38 -1.64 4.70 7.30
CA VAL A 38 -1.34 5.43 6.06
C VAL A 38 -2.15 4.77 4.95
N ILE A 39 -3.25 5.38 4.55
CA ILE A 39 -4.20 4.80 3.60
C ILE A 39 -4.12 5.55 2.27
N LEU A 40 -3.73 4.84 1.22
CA LEU A 40 -3.81 5.36 -0.14
C LEU A 40 -5.19 5.04 -0.69
N THR A 41 -5.77 6.00 -1.38
CA THR A 41 -7.05 5.84 -2.07
C THR A 41 -7.13 6.75 -3.28
N GLY A 42 -8.16 6.59 -4.07
CA GLY A 42 -8.40 7.37 -5.28
C GLY A 42 -9.74 7.04 -5.89
N SER A 43 -9.87 7.24 -7.18
CA SER A 43 -11.11 6.93 -7.90
C SER A 43 -10.83 6.49 -9.32
N GLN A 44 -11.72 5.66 -9.85
CA GLN A 44 -11.75 5.34 -11.29
C GLN A 44 -12.46 6.44 -12.08
N LEU A 45 -13.47 7.07 -11.48
CA LEU A 45 -14.15 8.21 -12.08
C LEU A 45 -13.81 9.50 -11.32
N PRO A 46 -13.52 10.60 -12.04
CA PRO A 46 -13.31 11.90 -11.40
C PRO A 46 -14.42 12.26 -10.42
N ILE A 47 -14.06 12.85 -9.29
CA ILE A 47 -14.99 13.12 -8.16
C ILE A 47 -16.19 14.01 -8.53
N GLY A 48 -16.06 14.82 -9.59
CA GLY A 48 -17.13 15.66 -10.11
C GLY A 48 -18.14 14.96 -11.01
N LEU A 49 -17.90 13.71 -11.40
CA LEU A 49 -18.80 12.97 -12.28
C LEU A 49 -19.91 12.26 -11.50
N PRO A 50 -21.11 12.11 -12.12
CA PRO A 50 -22.14 11.21 -11.60
C PRO A 50 -21.59 9.79 -11.42
N ARG A 51 -21.99 9.10 -10.35
CA ARG A 51 -21.57 7.73 -10.01
C ARG A 51 -20.07 7.58 -9.71
N THR A 52 -19.37 8.67 -9.38
CA THR A 52 -17.99 8.58 -8.94
C THR A 52 -17.86 7.69 -7.69
N ASP A 53 -16.86 6.83 -7.68
CA ASP A 53 -16.42 6.04 -6.52
C ASP A 53 -15.56 6.86 -5.55
N GLY A 54 -15.08 8.04 -5.98
CA GLY A 54 -14.11 8.83 -5.22
C GLY A 54 -14.62 9.34 -3.88
N LYS A 55 -15.91 9.67 -3.76
CA LYS A 55 -16.47 10.19 -2.51
C LYS A 55 -16.52 9.10 -1.43
N GLU A 56 -17.02 7.95 -1.79
CA GLU A 56 -17.10 6.82 -0.89
C GLU A 56 -15.70 6.36 -0.48
N ASN A 57 -14.81 6.18 -1.45
CA ASN A 57 -13.43 5.78 -1.20
C ASN A 57 -12.71 6.75 -0.25
N LEU A 58 -12.87 8.07 -0.42
CA LEU A 58 -12.26 9.07 0.45
C LEU A 58 -12.85 9.05 1.86
N ILE A 59 -14.17 9.09 1.98
CA ILE A 59 -14.85 9.17 3.29
C ILE A 59 -14.53 7.94 4.12
N THR A 60 -14.65 6.75 3.54
CA THR A 60 -14.37 5.50 4.22
C THR A 60 -12.89 5.37 4.59
N SER A 61 -11.97 5.83 3.75
CA SER A 61 -10.54 5.89 4.10
C SER A 61 -10.26 6.74 5.33
N ILE A 62 -10.92 7.90 5.45
CA ILE A 62 -10.81 8.79 6.61
C ILE A 62 -11.40 8.11 7.86
N GLU A 63 -12.54 7.46 7.73
CA GLU A 63 -13.19 6.76 8.82
C GLU A 63 -12.32 5.62 9.35
N ILE A 64 -11.76 4.79 8.48
CA ILE A 64 -10.82 3.73 8.87
C ILE A 64 -9.56 4.32 9.52
N ALA A 65 -9.02 5.41 8.95
CA ALA A 65 -7.83 6.07 9.49
C ALA A 65 -8.05 6.68 10.89
N SER A 66 -9.29 7.00 11.23
CA SER A 66 -9.69 7.56 12.52
C SER A 66 -10.17 6.52 13.53
N THR A 67 -10.10 5.23 13.20
CA THR A 67 -10.59 4.16 14.08
C THR A 67 -9.50 3.70 15.05
N TYR A 68 -9.82 3.73 16.36
CA TYR A 68 -8.94 3.35 17.46
C TYR A 68 -9.55 2.21 18.29
N ASN A 69 -8.68 1.42 18.88
CA ASN A 69 -9.08 0.42 19.86
C ASN A 69 -9.26 1.05 21.25
N GLU A 70 -9.69 0.25 22.23
CA GLU A 70 -9.90 0.69 23.61
C GLU A 70 -8.64 1.23 24.32
N MET A 71 -7.46 0.86 23.82
CA MET A 71 -6.17 1.35 24.35
C MET A 71 -5.72 2.66 23.66
N GLY A 72 -6.50 3.23 22.76
CA GLY A 72 -6.15 4.43 22.01
C GLY A 72 -5.13 4.20 20.89
N HIS A 73 -4.91 2.96 20.49
CA HIS A 73 -4.05 2.64 19.35
C HIS A 73 -4.88 2.52 18.06
N ALA A 74 -4.30 2.94 16.95
CA ALA A 74 -4.93 2.76 15.65
C ALA A 74 -5.24 1.27 15.39
N VAL A 75 -6.42 0.98 14.85
CA VAL A 75 -6.83 -0.39 14.53
C VAL A 75 -5.99 -0.97 13.41
N VAL A 76 -5.64 -0.14 12.41
CA VAL A 76 -4.82 -0.56 11.25
C VAL A 76 -3.56 0.29 11.14
N PRO A 77 -2.50 -0.02 11.92
CA PRO A 77 -1.24 0.73 11.91
C PRO A 77 -0.31 0.27 10.78
N GLU A 78 -0.78 0.36 9.55
CA GLU A 78 -0.07 -0.10 8.36
C GLU A 78 -0.24 0.87 7.19
N VAL A 79 0.60 0.70 6.16
CA VAL A 79 0.35 1.27 4.84
C VAL A 79 -0.64 0.38 4.10
N CYS A 80 -1.76 0.97 3.70
CA CYS A 80 -2.88 0.26 3.07
C CYS A 80 -3.34 0.95 1.80
N ILE A 81 -4.05 0.20 0.96
CA ILE A 81 -4.91 0.73 -0.09
C ILE A 81 -6.36 0.45 0.32
N TYR A 82 -7.18 1.48 0.33
CA TYR A 82 -8.63 1.32 0.39
C TYR A 82 -9.26 1.59 -0.96
N PHE A 83 -10.03 0.63 -1.45
CA PHE A 83 -10.73 0.75 -2.72
C PHE A 83 -11.94 -0.18 -2.78
N SER A 84 -13.08 0.35 -3.23
CA SER A 84 -14.29 -0.44 -3.50
C SER A 84 -14.71 -1.37 -2.35
N GLY A 85 -14.79 -0.82 -1.13
CA GLY A 85 -15.25 -1.56 0.05
C GLY A 85 -14.21 -2.47 0.70
N ARG A 86 -12.93 -2.45 0.25
CA ARG A 86 -11.88 -3.35 0.75
C ARG A 86 -10.65 -2.58 1.18
N LEU A 87 -10.14 -2.92 2.37
CA LEU A 87 -8.86 -2.43 2.85
C LEU A 87 -7.80 -3.50 2.62
N LEU A 88 -6.80 -3.17 1.82
CA LEU A 88 -5.76 -4.09 1.36
C LEU A 88 -4.41 -3.67 1.94
N ARG A 89 -3.55 -4.64 2.30
CA ARG A 89 -2.17 -4.34 2.70
C ARG A 89 -1.38 -3.77 1.53
N GLY A 90 -0.70 -2.63 1.71
CA GLY A 90 -0.06 -1.88 0.66
C GLY A 90 0.96 -2.66 -0.16
N ASN A 91 1.83 -3.45 0.48
CA ASN A 91 2.84 -4.26 -0.20
C ASN A 91 2.36 -5.64 -0.67
N ARG A 92 1.04 -5.89 -0.60
CA ARG A 92 0.41 -7.12 -1.11
C ARG A 92 -0.65 -6.85 -2.17
N SER A 93 -0.86 -5.58 -2.49
CA SER A 93 -1.90 -5.12 -3.41
C SER A 93 -1.37 -4.99 -4.82
N THR A 94 -2.24 -5.21 -5.79
CA THR A 94 -1.97 -4.97 -7.20
C THR A 94 -3.20 -4.40 -7.88
N LYS A 95 -3.00 -3.58 -8.92
CA LYS A 95 -4.07 -3.16 -9.80
C LYS A 95 -4.40 -4.31 -10.75
N GLN A 96 -5.60 -4.85 -10.62
CA GLN A 96 -6.06 -5.96 -11.46
C GLN A 96 -7.03 -5.55 -12.56
N ASN A 97 -7.69 -4.40 -12.40
CA ASN A 97 -8.70 -3.93 -13.34
C ASN A 97 -8.45 -2.46 -13.69
N ALA A 98 -8.43 -2.17 -14.99
CA ALA A 98 -8.24 -0.81 -15.48
C ALA A 98 -9.56 -0.01 -15.53
N ASP A 99 -10.69 -0.68 -15.75
CA ASP A 99 -11.97 -0.04 -16.07
C ASP A 99 -13.05 -0.24 -14.99
N GLY A 100 -12.93 -1.28 -14.14
CA GLY A 100 -13.90 -1.58 -13.09
C GLY A 100 -13.63 -0.79 -11.80
N PHE A 101 -14.67 -0.63 -10.98
CA PHE A 101 -14.51 -0.04 -9.64
C PHE A 101 -13.73 -0.91 -8.67
N ASP A 102 -13.70 -2.23 -8.88
CA ASP A 102 -12.87 -3.20 -8.19
C ASP A 102 -11.44 -3.23 -8.72
N ALA A 103 -10.80 -2.06 -8.77
CA ALA A 103 -9.52 -1.87 -9.43
C ALA A 103 -8.34 -2.58 -8.76
N PHE A 104 -8.40 -2.82 -7.45
CA PHE A 104 -7.31 -3.40 -6.66
C PHE A 104 -7.73 -4.66 -5.93
N ASP A 105 -6.79 -5.61 -5.82
CA ASP A 105 -6.97 -6.81 -5.00
C ASP A 105 -5.61 -7.35 -4.53
N THR A 106 -5.67 -8.38 -3.66
CA THR A 106 -4.54 -9.15 -3.18
C THR A 106 -4.70 -10.62 -3.57
N PHE A 107 -3.75 -11.20 -4.30
CA PHE A 107 -3.89 -12.58 -4.76
C PHE A 107 -3.60 -13.65 -3.71
N ASN A 108 -2.75 -13.33 -2.75
CA ASN A 108 -2.25 -14.30 -1.77
C ASN A 108 -2.18 -13.77 -0.34
N TYR A 109 -2.96 -12.75 -0.06
CA TYR A 109 -3.11 -12.20 1.28
C TYR A 109 -4.57 -11.77 1.49
N PRO A 110 -5.19 -12.06 2.63
CA PRO A 110 -6.58 -11.64 2.89
C PRO A 110 -6.70 -10.13 3.06
N HIS A 111 -7.90 -9.62 2.87
CA HIS A 111 -8.23 -8.23 3.17
C HIS A 111 -8.01 -7.94 4.66
N LEU A 112 -7.68 -6.70 5.00
CA LEU A 112 -7.53 -6.27 6.38
C LEU A 112 -8.86 -5.81 6.98
N CYS A 113 -9.73 -5.27 6.12
CA CYS A 113 -11.08 -4.86 6.47
C CYS A 113 -11.99 -4.93 5.25
N ASP A 114 -13.22 -5.35 5.46
CA ASP A 114 -14.31 -5.22 4.51
C ASP A 114 -15.28 -4.14 5.02
N ALA A 115 -15.50 -3.11 4.21
CA ALA A 115 -16.39 -2.00 4.49
C ALA A 115 -17.76 -2.25 3.82
N GLY A 116 -18.72 -2.66 4.59
CA GLY A 116 -20.12 -2.79 4.20
C GLY A 116 -20.97 -1.77 4.95
N VAL A 117 -22.13 -2.19 5.45
CA VAL A 117 -22.96 -1.38 6.38
C VAL A 117 -22.18 -1.12 7.68
N THR A 118 -21.34 -2.08 8.06
CA THR A 118 -20.39 -1.98 9.18
C THR A 118 -19.02 -2.42 8.71
N PHE A 119 -17.98 -2.01 9.45
CA PHE A 119 -16.60 -2.46 9.19
C PHE A 119 -16.38 -3.83 9.82
N THR A 120 -15.87 -4.77 9.00
CA THR A 120 -15.41 -6.07 9.47
C THR A 120 -13.89 -6.11 9.41
N TYR A 121 -13.23 -5.87 10.56
CA TYR A 121 -11.77 -5.93 10.65
C TYR A 121 -11.28 -7.36 10.86
N HIS A 122 -10.31 -7.78 10.06
CA HIS A 122 -9.67 -9.09 10.16
C HIS A 122 -8.41 -9.02 11.03
N TYR A 123 -8.58 -8.83 12.33
CA TYR A 123 -7.52 -8.55 13.30
C TYR A 123 -6.33 -9.53 13.29
N HIS A 124 -6.55 -10.78 12.87
CA HIS A 124 -5.47 -11.78 12.76
C HIS A 124 -4.49 -11.48 11.62
N HIS A 125 -4.92 -10.68 10.65
CA HIS A 125 -4.14 -10.30 9.49
C HIS A 125 -3.52 -8.91 9.60
N ILE A 126 -3.99 -8.08 10.53
CA ILE A 126 -3.48 -6.74 10.76
C ILE A 126 -2.15 -6.82 11.50
N HIS A 127 -1.17 -6.03 11.05
CA HIS A 127 0.14 -5.94 11.69
C HIS A 127 0.03 -5.40 13.12
N LYS A 128 0.80 -5.99 14.02
CA LYS A 128 0.88 -5.55 15.42
C LYS A 128 2.24 -4.88 15.64
N PRO A 129 2.29 -3.54 15.58
CA PRO A 129 3.56 -2.83 15.74
C PRO A 129 4.02 -2.86 17.18
N ASP A 130 5.31 -2.58 17.37
CA ASP A 130 5.90 -2.31 18.67
C ASP A 130 5.71 -0.81 19.01
N PHE A 131 4.71 -0.48 19.79
CA PHE A 131 4.39 0.90 20.18
C PHE A 131 5.46 1.57 21.04
N THR A 132 6.47 0.84 21.50
CA THR A 132 7.60 1.41 22.26
C THR A 132 8.67 1.99 21.33
N LYS A 133 8.64 1.66 20.05
CA LYS A 133 9.60 2.13 19.06
C LYS A 133 9.09 3.36 18.31
N GLN A 134 10.01 4.22 17.94
CA GLN A 134 9.72 5.36 17.08
C GLN A 134 9.69 4.94 15.61
N MET A 135 8.85 5.61 14.83
CA MET A 135 8.83 5.46 13.37
C MET A 135 10.12 6.03 12.78
N ILE A 136 10.77 5.27 11.90
CA ILE A 136 11.98 5.66 11.20
C ILE A 136 11.69 5.72 9.69
N PRO A 137 11.84 6.90 9.04
CA PRO A 137 11.66 7.01 7.61
C PRO A 137 12.95 6.64 6.86
N HIS A 138 12.88 5.67 5.97
CA HIS A 138 13.94 5.33 5.02
C HIS A 138 13.62 5.96 3.67
N THR A 139 14.24 7.08 3.36
CA THR A 139 13.93 7.89 2.15
C THR A 139 14.84 7.58 0.96
N ALA A 140 15.94 6.86 1.18
CA ALA A 140 16.85 6.47 0.13
C ALA A 140 16.30 5.25 -0.63
N LEU A 141 16.15 5.39 -1.94
CA LEU A 141 15.78 4.31 -2.85
C LEU A 141 16.93 4.02 -3.79
N ASP A 142 17.21 2.75 -4.05
CA ASP A 142 18.16 2.35 -5.06
C ASP A 142 17.47 2.30 -6.44
N PRO A 143 17.82 3.15 -7.40
CA PRO A 143 17.23 3.15 -8.73
C PRO A 143 17.79 2.03 -9.62
N ASN A 144 18.85 1.32 -9.19
CA ASN A 144 19.52 0.28 -9.96
C ASN A 144 18.80 -1.08 -9.83
N VAL A 145 17.49 -1.09 -10.04
CA VAL A 145 16.65 -2.29 -9.97
C VAL A 145 15.97 -2.49 -11.32
N VAL A 146 16.15 -3.69 -11.89
CA VAL A 146 15.49 -4.10 -13.13
C VAL A 146 14.66 -5.35 -12.89
N VAL A 147 13.41 -5.32 -13.31
CA VAL A 147 12.54 -6.50 -13.32
C VAL A 147 12.77 -7.27 -14.60
N PHE A 148 13.25 -8.50 -14.47
CA PHE A 148 13.49 -9.40 -15.58
C PHE A 148 12.55 -10.59 -15.50
N SER A 149 11.61 -10.68 -16.44
CA SER A 149 10.64 -11.77 -16.50
C SER A 149 11.14 -12.88 -17.41
N LEU A 150 11.19 -14.10 -16.86
CA LEU A 150 11.51 -15.29 -17.65
C LEU A 150 10.28 -15.72 -18.46
N PHE A 151 10.51 -16.08 -19.71
CA PHE A 151 9.49 -16.63 -20.62
C PHE A 151 10.06 -17.76 -21.46
N PRO A 152 9.23 -18.69 -21.95
CA PRO A 152 9.69 -19.77 -22.86
C PRO A 152 10.37 -19.22 -24.12
N GLY A 153 11.56 -19.72 -24.44
CA GLY A 153 12.34 -19.27 -25.60
C GLY A 153 13.28 -18.08 -25.33
N ILE A 154 13.41 -17.62 -24.09
CA ILE A 154 14.39 -16.60 -23.74
C ILE A 154 15.81 -17.08 -24.10
N GLN A 155 16.58 -16.17 -24.70
CA GLN A 155 17.94 -16.47 -25.14
C GLN A 155 18.92 -16.32 -23.96
N GLU A 156 19.85 -17.26 -23.81
CA GLU A 156 20.88 -17.24 -22.76
C GLU A 156 21.71 -15.95 -22.76
N ASN A 157 21.99 -15.40 -23.96
CA ASN A 157 22.76 -14.17 -24.11
C ASN A 157 22.07 -12.96 -23.48
N MET A 158 20.73 -12.91 -23.45
CA MET A 158 19.99 -11.82 -22.78
C MET A 158 20.23 -11.85 -21.27
N VAL A 159 20.20 -13.04 -20.67
CA VAL A 159 20.47 -13.23 -19.24
C VAL A 159 21.92 -12.87 -18.92
N LYS A 160 22.85 -13.35 -19.72
CA LYS A 160 24.29 -13.04 -19.56
C LYS A 160 24.57 -11.54 -19.67
N HIS A 161 23.95 -10.85 -20.63
CA HIS A 161 24.14 -9.42 -20.81
C HIS A 161 23.68 -8.62 -19.57
N LEU A 162 22.51 -8.94 -19.02
CA LEU A 162 22.03 -8.31 -17.77
C LEU A 162 22.90 -8.66 -16.57
N SER A 163 23.37 -9.89 -16.46
CA SER A 163 24.28 -10.34 -15.39
C SER A 163 25.64 -9.63 -15.44
N LEU A 164 26.15 -9.30 -16.64
CA LEU A 164 27.42 -8.57 -16.80
C LEU A 164 27.31 -7.09 -16.47
N ILE A 165 26.13 -6.48 -16.59
CA ILE A 165 25.88 -5.10 -16.19
C ILE A 165 25.87 -4.97 -14.65
N HIS A 166 25.52 -6.04 -13.94
CA HIS A 166 25.43 -6.12 -12.49
C HIS A 166 26.47 -7.07 -11.88
N ILE A 167 27.72 -6.98 -12.27
CA ILE A 167 28.79 -7.55 -11.46
C ILE A 167 28.94 -6.64 -10.23
N SER A 168 28.00 -6.77 -9.29
CA SER A 168 28.27 -6.38 -7.92
C SER A 168 29.28 -7.40 -7.39
N GLU A 169 30.42 -6.96 -6.92
CA GLU A 169 31.34 -7.82 -6.20
C GLU A 169 30.59 -8.50 -5.06
N PRO A 170 30.82 -9.81 -4.82
CA PRO A 170 30.23 -10.49 -3.70
C PRO A 170 30.66 -9.74 -2.43
N THR A 171 29.73 -9.10 -1.77
CA THR A 171 29.94 -8.57 -0.43
C THR A 171 30.40 -9.71 0.46
N ARG A 172 31.64 -9.64 0.90
CA ARG A 172 32.23 -10.53 1.90
C ARG A 172 31.58 -10.34 3.25
#